data_2304648a90abba9aff01b55da38c2c97
#
_entry.id   2304648a90abba9aff01b55da38c2c97
#
_cell.length_a   1.000
_cell.length_b   1.000
_cell.length_c   1.000
_cell.angle_alpha   90.00
_cell.angle_beta   90.00
_cell.angle_gamma   90.00
#
_symmetry.space_group_name_H-M   'P 1'
#
loop_
_entity.id
_entity.type
_entity.pdbx_description
1 polymer ?
#
loop_
_entity_poly.entity_id
_entity_poly.type
_entity_poly.pdbx_seq_one_letter_code
_entity_poly.pdbx_strand_id
1 'polypeptide(L)'
;MVDLKNAENELLPYQNQQRDTISIGVSGSYLVLPAFRSFMAHHPAISLNVKEFSTEQTIKKLTDSAVDIGIVYRTPLPAQLSSTMLFEDEIIAAIPLSHPLAQYERIDPQDLNDQSIIVLNDSLLLRGIITTEFNHRKVVPNIICELDNHYSCLEYAEAQIGIAFITRSLTRLSTPKNVRLVSLNIPAFFIPVMLVHSNDLSLDNATICLLKQIK
;
A
#
# COMPACT_ATOMS: atom_id res chain seq x y z
N MET A 1 37.94 -36.52 -12.33
CA MET A 1 36.71 -36.15 -13.08
C MET A 1 35.45 -36.71 -12.44
N VAL A 2 35.47 -36.96 -11.13
CA VAL A 2 34.32 -37.52 -10.35
C VAL A 2 33.69 -36.43 -9.47
N ASP A 3 34.43 -35.37 -9.16
CA ASP A 3 33.95 -34.37 -8.18
C ASP A 3 32.92 -33.34 -8.69
N LEU A 4 32.90 -33.05 -9.99
CA LEU A 4 31.96 -32.11 -10.58
C LEU A 4 30.52 -32.66 -10.64
N LYS A 5 30.36 -33.93 -10.96
CA LYS A 5 29.03 -34.59 -11.00
C LYS A 5 28.43 -34.81 -9.62
N ASN A 6 29.28 -34.99 -8.59
CA ASN A 6 28.82 -35.12 -7.23
C ASN A 6 28.39 -33.75 -6.68
N ALA A 7 29.11 -32.66 -6.99
CA ALA A 7 28.73 -31.31 -6.65
C ALA A 7 27.44 -30.86 -7.35
N GLU A 8 27.25 -31.23 -8.64
CA GLU A 8 25.99 -30.99 -9.37
C GLU A 8 24.81 -31.75 -8.74
N ASN A 9 25.01 -33.01 -8.33
CA ASN A 9 23.96 -33.81 -7.67
C ASN A 9 23.65 -33.34 -6.24
N GLU A 10 24.62 -32.76 -5.53
CA GLU A 10 24.38 -32.15 -4.23
C GLU A 10 23.65 -30.78 -4.31
N LEU A 11 23.80 -30.10 -5.46
CA LEU A 11 23.11 -28.83 -5.72
C LEU A 11 21.68 -29.00 -6.27
N LEU A 12 21.37 -30.17 -6.88
CA LEU A 12 20.03 -30.46 -7.42
C LEU A 12 18.88 -30.35 -6.39
N PRO A 13 19.04 -30.76 -5.12
CA PRO A 13 18.01 -30.53 -4.09
C PRO A 13 17.83 -29.05 -3.74
N TYR A 14 18.86 -28.23 -3.88
CA TYR A 14 18.82 -26.79 -3.60
C TYR A 14 18.28 -25.97 -4.77
N GLN A 15 18.40 -26.46 -6.00
CA GLN A 15 17.84 -25.81 -7.20
C GLN A 15 16.32 -26.04 -7.36
N ASN A 16 15.75 -27.00 -6.65
CA ASN A 16 14.32 -27.33 -6.65
C ASN A 16 13.63 -27.08 -5.30
N GLN A 17 14.19 -26.26 -4.41
CA GLN A 17 13.44 -25.75 -3.28
C GLN A 17 12.38 -24.80 -3.80
N GLN A 18 11.22 -25.35 -4.15
CA GLN A 18 9.98 -24.63 -4.24
C GLN A 18 9.81 -23.95 -2.88
N ARG A 19 9.94 -22.63 -2.82
CA ARG A 19 9.68 -21.90 -1.58
C ARG A 19 8.23 -22.12 -1.23
N ASP A 20 7.98 -22.82 -0.14
CA ASP A 20 6.62 -23.07 0.36
C ASP A 20 5.98 -21.77 0.92
N THR A 21 6.78 -20.72 1.09
CA THR A 21 6.31 -19.45 1.65
C THR A 21 6.96 -18.27 0.94
N ILE A 22 6.14 -17.30 0.54
CA ILE A 22 6.58 -15.99 0.01
C ILE A 22 6.34 -14.93 1.08
N SER A 23 7.39 -14.21 1.47
CA SER A 23 7.33 -13.13 2.47
C SER A 23 7.15 -11.78 1.79
N ILE A 24 6.08 -11.06 2.15
CA ILE A 24 5.65 -9.85 1.46
C ILE A 24 5.46 -8.72 2.47
N GLY A 25 6.14 -7.59 2.24
CA GLY A 25 5.88 -6.35 2.94
C GLY A 25 4.90 -5.48 2.16
N VAL A 26 3.87 -4.93 2.80
CA VAL A 26 2.87 -4.08 2.12
C VAL A 26 2.61 -2.81 2.91
N SER A 27 2.40 -1.69 2.20
CA SER A 27 1.97 -0.42 2.81
C SER A 27 0.47 -0.39 3.16
N GLY A 28 -0.24 -1.47 2.85
CA GLY A 28 -1.65 -1.72 3.16
C GLY A 28 -2.08 -3.02 2.48
N SER A 29 -2.56 -4.01 3.24
CA SER A 29 -2.95 -5.33 2.70
C SER A 29 -4.12 -5.24 1.71
N TYR A 30 -4.96 -4.21 1.83
CA TYR A 30 -6.06 -3.93 0.91
C TYR A 30 -5.59 -3.66 -0.53
N LEU A 31 -4.34 -3.21 -0.75
CA LEU A 31 -3.80 -2.93 -2.08
C LEU A 31 -3.73 -4.17 -2.97
N VAL A 32 -3.55 -5.34 -2.37
CA VAL A 32 -3.22 -6.58 -3.08
C VAL A 32 -4.18 -7.74 -2.81
N LEU A 33 -5.15 -7.56 -1.92
CA LEU A 33 -6.05 -8.65 -1.53
C LEU A 33 -6.75 -9.35 -2.71
N PRO A 34 -7.24 -8.66 -3.75
CA PRO A 34 -7.85 -9.35 -4.90
C PRO A 34 -6.88 -10.27 -5.63
N ALA A 35 -5.62 -9.81 -5.82
CA ALA A 35 -4.57 -10.59 -6.46
C ALA A 35 -4.15 -11.80 -5.62
N PHE A 36 -4.00 -11.61 -4.31
CA PHE A 36 -3.65 -12.70 -3.39
C PHE A 36 -4.75 -13.76 -3.33
N ARG A 37 -6.01 -13.34 -3.30
CA ARG A 37 -7.14 -14.28 -3.37
C ARG A 37 -7.09 -15.15 -4.64
N SER A 38 -6.83 -14.54 -5.78
CA SER A 38 -6.69 -15.26 -7.05
C SER A 38 -5.48 -16.19 -7.02
N PHE A 39 -4.33 -15.72 -6.56
CA PHE A 39 -3.11 -16.51 -6.48
C PHE A 39 -3.28 -17.75 -5.60
N MET A 40 -3.79 -17.60 -4.38
CA MET A 40 -3.98 -18.70 -3.44
C MET A 40 -4.97 -19.75 -3.93
N ALA A 41 -5.99 -19.34 -4.71
CA ALA A 41 -6.93 -20.28 -5.32
C ALA A 41 -6.26 -21.21 -6.35
N HIS A 42 -5.21 -20.73 -7.05
CA HIS A 42 -4.48 -21.50 -8.05
C HIS A 42 -3.22 -22.19 -7.50
N HIS A 43 -2.71 -21.75 -6.34
CA HIS A 43 -1.47 -22.25 -5.74
C HIS A 43 -1.66 -22.61 -4.26
N PRO A 44 -2.54 -23.58 -3.92
CA PRO A 44 -2.92 -23.88 -2.52
C PRO A 44 -1.78 -24.43 -1.67
N ALA A 45 -0.69 -24.90 -2.29
CA ALA A 45 0.50 -25.41 -1.60
C ALA A 45 1.46 -24.30 -1.16
N ILE A 46 1.25 -23.05 -1.61
CA ILE A 46 2.13 -21.93 -1.30
C ILE A 46 1.51 -21.08 -0.21
N SER A 47 2.28 -20.79 0.83
CA SER A 47 1.88 -19.88 1.90
C SER A 47 2.36 -18.46 1.61
N LEU A 48 1.52 -17.45 1.90
CA LEU A 48 1.91 -16.05 1.87
C LEU A 48 2.08 -15.52 3.29
N ASN A 49 3.26 -15.01 3.62
CA ASN A 49 3.51 -14.30 4.87
C ASN A 49 3.45 -12.79 4.60
N VAL A 50 2.27 -12.21 4.77
CA VAL A 50 1.99 -10.80 4.47
C VAL A 50 2.07 -9.97 5.75
N LYS A 51 2.90 -8.95 5.75
CA LYS A 51 3.07 -8.03 6.89
C LYS A 51 2.90 -6.59 6.44
N GLU A 52 2.14 -5.82 7.20
CA GLU A 52 1.99 -4.39 6.99
C GLU A 52 3.13 -3.62 7.65
N PHE A 53 3.73 -2.73 6.88
CA PHE A 53 4.80 -1.84 7.29
C PHE A 53 4.62 -0.48 6.61
N SER A 54 5.25 0.57 7.12
CA SER A 54 5.39 1.80 6.34
C SER A 54 6.19 1.54 5.05
N THR A 55 6.05 2.41 4.06
CA THR A 55 6.84 2.33 2.82
C THR A 55 8.34 2.25 3.11
N GLU A 56 8.85 3.10 4.00
CA GLU A 56 10.26 3.12 4.39
C GLU A 56 10.71 1.82 5.07
N GLN A 57 9.90 1.32 6.01
CA GLN A 57 10.19 0.05 6.69
C GLN A 57 10.19 -1.13 5.71
N THR A 58 9.27 -1.15 4.74
CA THR A 58 9.23 -2.19 3.70
C THR A 58 10.49 -2.16 2.85
N ILE A 59 10.94 -0.98 2.41
CA ILE A 59 12.18 -0.81 1.65
C ILE A 59 13.39 -1.31 2.46
N LYS A 60 13.48 -0.95 3.74
CA LYS A 60 14.54 -1.45 4.62
C LYS A 60 14.53 -2.97 4.73
N LYS A 61 13.35 -3.59 4.93
CA LYS A 61 13.24 -5.04 5.03
C LYS A 61 13.58 -5.77 3.74
N LEU A 62 13.32 -5.19 2.57
CA LEU A 62 13.78 -5.69 1.29
C LEU A 62 15.31 -5.63 1.18
N THR A 63 15.90 -4.51 1.58
CA THR A 63 17.36 -4.34 1.60
C THR A 63 18.04 -5.35 2.53
N ASP A 64 17.41 -5.62 3.69
CA ASP A 64 17.90 -6.59 4.69
C ASP A 64 17.51 -8.06 4.34
N SER A 65 16.90 -8.31 3.17
CA SER A 65 16.40 -9.64 2.74
C SER A 65 15.42 -10.29 3.73
N ALA A 66 14.74 -9.49 4.56
CA ALA A 66 13.75 -9.96 5.54
C ALA A 66 12.36 -10.18 4.93
N VAL A 67 12.12 -9.67 3.72
CA VAL A 67 10.97 -9.95 2.86
C VAL A 67 11.45 -10.12 1.43
N ASP A 68 10.70 -10.90 0.64
CA ASP A 68 11.04 -11.19 -0.75
C ASP A 68 10.52 -10.10 -1.70
N ILE A 69 9.33 -9.57 -1.41
CA ILE A 69 8.61 -8.61 -2.25
C ILE A 69 8.05 -7.48 -1.38
N GLY A 70 8.05 -6.27 -1.91
CA GLY A 70 7.39 -5.11 -1.35
C GLY A 70 6.28 -4.58 -2.27
N ILE A 71 5.12 -4.24 -1.69
CA ILE A 71 4.07 -3.49 -2.38
C ILE A 71 3.90 -2.16 -1.62
N VAL A 72 4.39 -1.10 -2.24
CA VAL A 72 4.55 0.19 -1.58
C VAL A 72 4.11 1.34 -2.48
N TYR A 73 3.83 2.47 -1.89
CA TYR A 73 3.67 3.71 -2.65
C TYR A 73 5.03 4.20 -3.17
N ARG A 74 5.01 4.85 -4.35
CA ARG A 74 6.21 5.31 -5.03
C ARG A 74 7.09 6.16 -4.11
N THR A 75 8.37 5.78 -4.03
CA THR A 75 9.41 6.49 -3.29
C THR A 75 10.75 6.28 -4.00
N PRO A 76 11.78 7.10 -3.78
CA PRO A 76 13.14 6.81 -4.20
C PRO A 76 13.62 5.48 -3.63
N LEU A 77 14.33 4.68 -4.45
CA LEU A 77 14.80 3.35 -4.07
C LEU A 77 16.32 3.30 -4.03
N PRO A 78 16.91 2.52 -3.10
CA PRO A 78 18.30 2.10 -3.16
C PRO A 78 18.62 1.38 -4.47
N ALA A 79 19.88 1.50 -4.94
CA ALA A 79 20.32 0.97 -6.25
C ALA A 79 20.20 -0.56 -6.38
N GLN A 80 20.20 -1.30 -5.26
CA GLN A 80 20.05 -2.76 -5.23
C GLN A 80 18.59 -3.24 -5.37
N LEU A 81 17.62 -2.34 -5.42
CA LEU A 81 16.21 -2.65 -5.58
C LEU A 81 15.69 -2.19 -6.95
N SER A 82 14.82 -2.99 -7.53
CA SER A 82 14.05 -2.67 -8.74
C SER A 82 12.58 -2.52 -8.42
N SER A 83 11.89 -1.74 -9.25
CA SER A 83 10.44 -1.59 -9.10
C SER A 83 9.70 -1.61 -10.43
N THR A 84 8.46 -2.06 -10.37
CA THR A 84 7.49 -2.01 -11.48
C THR A 84 6.22 -1.36 -10.96
N MET A 85 5.66 -0.41 -11.70
CA MET A 85 4.37 0.19 -11.38
C MET A 85 3.25 -0.83 -11.56
N LEU A 86 2.39 -0.98 -10.56
CA LEU A 86 1.23 -1.86 -10.60
C LEU A 86 -0.02 -1.10 -11.07
N PHE A 87 -0.35 -0.03 -10.38
CA PHE A 87 -1.48 0.84 -10.68
C PHE A 87 -1.30 2.19 -9.98
N GLU A 88 -2.20 3.11 -10.25
CA GLU A 88 -2.30 4.39 -9.55
C GLU A 88 -3.45 4.34 -8.55
N ASP A 89 -3.19 4.74 -7.30
CA ASP A 89 -4.19 4.91 -6.26
C ASP A 89 -4.45 6.40 -6.03
N GLU A 90 -5.57 6.74 -5.41
CA GLU A 90 -5.97 8.12 -5.17
C GLU A 90 -6.21 8.34 -3.68
N ILE A 91 -5.63 9.40 -3.11
CA ILE A 91 -6.02 9.91 -1.79
C ILE A 91 -7.35 10.66 -1.95
N ILE A 92 -8.35 10.24 -1.19
CA ILE A 92 -9.69 10.81 -1.19
C ILE A 92 -10.11 11.22 0.23
N ALA A 93 -11.04 12.16 0.33
CA ALA A 93 -11.69 12.49 1.58
C ALA A 93 -12.89 11.57 1.81
N ALA A 94 -12.96 10.94 2.97
CA ALA A 94 -14.15 10.30 3.51
C ALA A 94 -14.86 11.32 4.41
N ILE A 95 -15.94 11.89 3.90
CA ILE A 95 -16.67 12.99 4.53
C ILE A 95 -17.94 12.45 5.19
N PRO A 96 -18.15 12.62 6.50
CA PRO A 96 -19.40 12.24 7.18
C PRO A 96 -20.64 12.71 6.42
N LEU A 97 -21.66 11.87 6.28
CA LEU A 97 -22.88 12.24 5.54
C LEU A 97 -23.63 13.45 6.13
N SER A 98 -23.46 13.69 7.42
CA SER A 98 -24.02 14.88 8.10
C SER A 98 -23.27 16.17 7.79
N HIS A 99 -22.09 16.09 7.20
CA HIS A 99 -21.24 17.25 6.94
C HIS A 99 -21.68 18.00 5.67
N PRO A 100 -21.69 19.35 5.66
CA PRO A 100 -22.11 20.12 4.49
C PRO A 100 -21.33 19.80 3.19
N LEU A 101 -20.04 19.47 3.30
CA LEU A 101 -19.22 19.11 2.15
C LEU A 101 -19.60 17.75 1.52
N ALA A 102 -20.37 16.90 2.19
CA ALA A 102 -20.77 15.60 1.66
C ALA A 102 -21.75 15.69 0.46
N GLN A 103 -22.34 16.86 0.20
CA GLN A 103 -23.20 17.06 -0.98
C GLN A 103 -22.42 17.19 -2.29
N TYR A 104 -21.10 17.44 -2.24
CA TYR A 104 -20.26 17.66 -3.42
C TYR A 104 -19.58 16.37 -3.86
N GLU A 105 -19.38 16.21 -5.16
CA GLU A 105 -18.58 15.12 -5.74
C GLU A 105 -17.08 15.42 -5.73
N ARG A 106 -16.75 16.71 -5.72
CA ARG A 106 -15.37 17.23 -5.61
C ARG A 106 -15.41 18.47 -4.74
N ILE A 107 -14.36 18.65 -3.97
CA ILE A 107 -14.16 19.85 -3.15
C ILE A 107 -12.83 20.52 -3.51
N ASP A 108 -12.76 21.81 -3.32
CA ASP A 108 -11.50 22.54 -3.37
C ASP A 108 -10.75 22.31 -2.04
N PRO A 109 -9.42 22.17 -2.06
CA PRO A 109 -8.63 22.09 -0.83
C PRO A 109 -8.92 23.21 0.18
N GLN A 110 -9.27 24.41 -0.28
CA GLN A 110 -9.62 25.55 0.58
C GLN A 110 -10.90 25.33 1.40
N ASP A 111 -11.80 24.46 0.95
CA ASP A 111 -13.02 24.11 1.69
C ASP A 111 -12.70 23.36 2.99
N LEU A 112 -11.47 22.88 3.14
CA LEU A 112 -10.98 22.16 4.32
C LEU A 112 -10.42 23.08 5.41
N ASN A 113 -10.32 24.40 5.18
CA ASN A 113 -9.92 25.33 6.23
C ASN A 113 -10.87 25.24 7.42
N ASP A 114 -10.29 25.18 8.61
CA ASP A 114 -10.99 25.08 9.90
C ASP A 114 -11.88 23.82 10.05
N GLN A 115 -11.91 22.91 9.05
CA GLN A 115 -12.66 21.65 9.18
C GLN A 115 -11.96 20.69 10.13
N SER A 116 -12.76 19.94 10.89
CA SER A 116 -12.27 18.86 11.76
C SER A 116 -11.81 17.69 10.92
N ILE A 117 -10.51 17.40 10.92
CA ILE A 117 -9.94 16.29 10.16
C ILE A 117 -9.25 15.25 11.04
N ILE A 118 -9.33 14.02 10.56
CA ILE A 118 -8.67 12.83 11.08
C ILE A 118 -7.53 12.51 10.13
N VAL A 119 -6.33 12.32 10.66
CA VAL A 119 -5.13 12.11 9.86
C VAL A 119 -4.39 10.84 10.27
N LEU A 120 -3.56 10.34 9.38
CA LEU A 120 -2.58 9.32 9.71
C LEU A 120 -1.43 9.93 10.52
N ASN A 121 -0.72 9.10 11.27
CA ASN A 121 0.49 9.53 11.95
C ASN A 121 1.59 9.98 10.94
N ASP A 122 2.52 10.79 11.40
CA ASP A 122 3.51 11.46 10.56
C ASP A 122 4.60 10.53 9.98
N SER A 123 4.73 9.31 10.51
CA SER A 123 5.66 8.30 9.98
C SER A 123 5.20 7.67 8.65
N LEU A 124 3.95 7.93 8.24
CA LEU A 124 3.37 7.36 7.03
C LEU A 124 3.51 8.30 5.83
N LEU A 125 4.00 7.76 4.70
CA LEU A 125 4.24 8.51 3.47
C LEU A 125 3.03 9.37 3.05
N LEU A 126 1.84 8.81 3.12
CA LEU A 126 0.61 9.50 2.69
C LEU A 126 0.30 10.73 3.55
N ARG A 127 0.61 10.68 4.85
CA ARG A 127 0.50 11.86 5.73
C ARG A 127 1.43 12.99 5.26
N GLY A 128 2.67 12.65 4.90
CA GLY A 128 3.64 13.62 4.39
C GLY A 128 3.15 14.29 3.11
N ILE A 129 2.56 13.53 2.18
CA ILE A 129 1.99 14.06 0.94
C ILE A 129 0.84 15.04 1.24
N ILE A 130 -0.11 14.65 2.09
CA ILE A 130 -1.25 15.49 2.47
C ILE A 130 -0.77 16.80 3.12
N THR A 131 0.14 16.69 4.09
CA THR A 131 0.69 17.86 4.80
C THR A 131 1.41 18.81 3.86
N THR A 132 2.23 18.27 2.93
CA THR A 132 2.95 19.07 1.94
C THR A 132 1.99 19.83 1.03
N GLU A 133 0.96 19.16 0.52
CA GLU A 133 -0.03 19.77 -0.38
C GLU A 133 -0.89 20.82 0.33
N PHE A 134 -1.25 20.61 1.58
CA PHE A 134 -1.97 21.60 2.39
C PHE A 134 -1.12 22.83 2.66
N ASN A 135 0.15 22.64 3.03
CA ASN A 135 1.08 23.75 3.24
C ASN A 135 1.28 24.59 1.97
N HIS A 136 1.49 23.95 0.81
CA HIS A 136 1.62 24.65 -0.47
C HIS A 136 0.39 25.51 -0.82
N ARG A 137 -0.79 25.02 -0.43
CA ARG A 137 -2.07 25.70 -0.70
C ARG A 137 -2.53 26.60 0.44
N LYS A 138 -1.76 26.67 1.52
CA LYS A 138 -2.12 27.43 2.74
C LYS A 138 -3.46 26.97 3.33
N VAL A 139 -3.75 25.68 3.24
CA VAL A 139 -4.92 25.06 3.90
C VAL A 139 -4.55 24.75 5.34
N VAL A 140 -5.35 25.21 6.28
CA VAL A 140 -5.13 25.02 7.72
C VAL A 140 -6.37 24.36 8.33
N PRO A 141 -6.45 23.01 8.26
CA PRO A 141 -7.55 22.29 8.88
C PRO A 141 -7.34 22.16 10.39
N ASN A 142 -8.41 21.88 11.12
CA ASN A 142 -8.34 21.54 12.53
C ASN A 142 -8.09 20.03 12.69
N ILE A 143 -6.87 19.61 12.99
CA ILE A 143 -6.53 18.20 13.24
C ILE A 143 -7.06 17.81 14.62
N ILE A 144 -8.08 16.95 14.65
CA ILE A 144 -8.74 16.49 15.88
C ILE A 144 -8.32 15.08 16.33
N CYS A 145 -7.74 14.29 15.42
CA CYS A 145 -7.32 12.93 15.70
C CYS A 145 -6.19 12.50 14.78
N GLU A 146 -5.24 11.74 15.32
CA GLU A 146 -4.14 11.12 14.59
C GLU A 146 -4.16 9.61 14.84
N LEU A 147 -4.11 8.79 13.78
CA LEU A 147 -4.29 7.35 13.83
C LEU A 147 -3.22 6.61 13.02
N ASP A 148 -2.97 5.35 13.35
CA ASP A 148 -1.88 4.57 12.80
C ASP A 148 -2.20 3.86 11.47
N ASN A 149 -3.48 3.81 11.06
CA ASN A 149 -3.87 3.11 9.84
C ASN A 149 -5.14 3.69 9.20
N HIS A 150 -5.28 3.44 7.90
CA HIS A 150 -6.39 3.95 7.08
C HIS A 150 -7.77 3.40 7.48
N TYR A 151 -7.85 2.16 7.96
CA TYR A 151 -9.12 1.57 8.41
C TYR A 151 -9.68 2.34 9.59
N SER A 152 -8.84 2.61 10.59
CA SER A 152 -9.25 3.41 11.75
C SER A 152 -9.68 4.82 11.35
N CYS A 153 -8.96 5.46 10.40
CA CYS A 153 -9.37 6.78 9.88
C CYS A 153 -10.78 6.71 9.26
N LEU A 154 -11.05 5.70 8.44
CA LEU A 154 -12.35 5.50 7.82
C LEU A 154 -13.45 5.25 8.87
N GLU A 155 -13.22 4.36 9.83
CA GLU A 155 -14.16 4.05 10.91
C GLU A 155 -14.54 5.29 11.73
N TYR A 156 -13.58 6.15 12.02
CA TYR A 156 -13.84 7.41 12.74
C TYR A 156 -14.66 8.39 11.90
N ALA A 157 -14.42 8.46 10.59
CA ALA A 157 -15.26 9.26 9.70
C ALA A 157 -16.68 8.69 9.60
N GLU A 158 -16.85 7.36 9.50
CA GLU A 158 -18.17 6.70 9.53
C GLU A 158 -18.89 6.92 10.87
N ALA A 159 -18.17 7.06 11.97
CA ALA A 159 -18.71 7.44 13.27
C ALA A 159 -19.05 8.95 13.39
N GLN A 160 -18.97 9.70 12.28
CA GLN A 160 -19.31 11.13 12.19
C GLN A 160 -18.41 12.05 13.03
N ILE A 161 -17.17 11.62 13.33
CA ILE A 161 -16.22 12.38 14.17
C ILE A 161 -15.56 13.52 13.39
N GLY A 162 -15.21 13.28 12.11
CA GLY A 162 -14.54 14.28 11.26
C GLY A 162 -14.27 13.74 9.87
N ILE A 163 -13.68 14.56 9.02
CA ILE A 163 -13.26 14.18 7.66
C ILE A 163 -11.96 13.38 7.75
N ALA A 164 -11.90 12.20 7.15
CA ALA A 164 -10.70 11.41 7.09
C ALA A 164 -10.11 11.39 5.66
N PHE A 165 -8.78 11.28 5.56
CA PHE A 165 -8.09 11.03 4.30
C PHE A 165 -7.69 9.57 4.24
N ILE A 166 -8.17 8.89 3.21
CA ILE A 166 -7.93 7.47 2.93
C ILE A 166 -7.54 7.28 1.47
N THR A 167 -7.16 6.07 1.10
CA THR A 167 -6.95 5.75 -0.32
C THR A 167 -8.18 5.09 -0.93
N ARG A 168 -8.40 5.32 -2.22
CA ARG A 168 -9.53 4.74 -2.96
C ARG A 168 -9.50 3.22 -2.96
N SER A 169 -8.32 2.62 -3.01
CA SER A 169 -8.16 1.16 -2.97
C SER A 169 -8.74 0.54 -1.70
N LEU A 170 -8.68 1.23 -0.56
CA LEU A 170 -9.27 0.74 0.69
C LEU A 170 -10.79 0.48 0.52
N THR A 171 -11.48 1.33 -0.22
CA THR A 171 -12.93 1.26 -0.38
C THR A 171 -13.41 0.17 -1.35
N ARG A 172 -12.48 -0.46 -2.08
CA ARG A 172 -12.80 -1.60 -2.96
C ARG A 172 -13.16 -2.86 -2.19
N LEU A 173 -12.74 -2.97 -0.93
CA LEU A 173 -12.98 -4.14 -0.09
C LEU A 173 -14.29 -4.05 0.69
N SER A 174 -14.70 -2.84 1.03
CA SER A 174 -15.92 -2.57 1.78
C SER A 174 -16.44 -1.21 1.35
N THR A 175 -17.67 -1.14 0.90
CA THR A 175 -18.32 0.14 0.57
C THR A 175 -18.70 0.85 1.87
N PRO A 176 -18.10 2.00 2.19
CA PRO A 176 -18.49 2.78 3.35
C PRO A 176 -19.94 3.23 3.26
N LYS A 177 -20.64 3.28 4.40
CA LYS A 177 -22.09 3.53 4.45
C LYS A 177 -22.45 4.92 4.92
N ASN A 178 -21.67 5.46 5.85
CA ASN A 178 -21.99 6.70 6.57
C ASN A 178 -21.13 7.89 6.14
N VAL A 179 -20.36 7.73 5.07
CA VAL A 179 -19.50 8.78 4.50
C VAL A 179 -19.73 8.93 3.00
N ARG A 180 -19.51 10.14 2.51
CA ARG A 180 -19.33 10.42 1.08
C ARG A 180 -17.85 10.37 0.76
N LEU A 181 -17.49 9.65 -0.28
CA LEU A 181 -16.11 9.61 -0.80
C LEU A 181 -15.96 10.73 -1.82
N VAL A 182 -15.09 11.68 -1.53
CA VAL A 182 -14.94 12.89 -2.32
C VAL A 182 -13.50 13.03 -2.80
N SER A 183 -13.31 13.27 -4.10
CA SER A 183 -12.00 13.57 -4.68
C SER A 183 -11.63 15.02 -4.46
N LEU A 184 -10.34 15.27 -4.26
CA LEU A 184 -9.77 16.61 -4.23
C LEU A 184 -9.07 16.91 -5.56
N ASN A 185 -9.10 18.16 -5.98
CA ASN A 185 -8.40 18.58 -7.20
C ASN A 185 -6.89 18.82 -6.94
N ILE A 186 -6.20 17.75 -6.49
CA ILE A 186 -4.79 17.77 -6.15
C ILE A 186 -4.07 16.68 -6.96
N PRO A 187 -3.26 17.03 -7.99
CA PRO A 187 -2.56 16.04 -8.80
C PRO A 187 -1.65 15.10 -8.00
N ALA A 188 -1.01 15.60 -6.93
CA ALA A 188 -0.14 14.80 -6.07
C ALA A 188 -0.89 13.74 -5.24
N PHE A 189 -2.22 13.75 -5.22
CA PHE A 189 -3.02 12.73 -4.55
C PHE A 189 -3.22 11.47 -5.41
N PHE A 190 -2.80 11.48 -6.67
CA PHE A 190 -2.69 10.28 -7.50
C PHE A 190 -1.29 9.68 -7.34
N ILE A 191 -1.22 8.54 -6.68
CA ILE A 191 0.04 7.97 -6.19
C ILE A 191 0.26 6.59 -6.80
N PRO A 192 1.37 6.38 -7.53
CA PRO A 192 1.71 5.06 -8.04
C PRO A 192 1.95 4.06 -6.92
N VAL A 193 1.33 2.90 -7.03
CA VAL A 193 1.63 1.71 -6.23
C VAL A 193 2.65 0.87 -6.99
N MET A 194 3.74 0.54 -6.31
CA MET A 194 4.91 -0.11 -6.89
C MET A 194 5.07 -1.51 -6.30
N LEU A 195 5.38 -2.46 -7.15
CA LEU A 195 6.02 -3.70 -6.78
C LEU A 195 7.53 -3.43 -6.69
N VAL A 196 8.15 -3.83 -5.60
CA VAL A 196 9.59 -3.67 -5.36
C VAL A 196 10.20 -5.00 -4.95
N HIS A 197 11.40 -5.29 -5.45
CA HIS A 197 12.16 -6.49 -5.11
C HIS A 197 13.67 -6.24 -5.24
N SER A 198 14.49 -7.12 -4.66
CA SER A 198 15.95 -7.09 -4.88
C SER A 198 16.29 -7.41 -6.33
N ASN A 199 17.35 -6.77 -6.86
CA ASN A 199 17.90 -7.09 -8.19
C ASN A 199 18.44 -8.53 -8.25
N ASP A 200 18.87 -9.06 -7.11
CA ASP A 200 19.43 -10.43 -6.99
C ASP A 200 18.35 -11.47 -6.67
N LEU A 201 17.08 -11.07 -6.64
CA LEU A 201 15.99 -11.98 -6.35
C LEU A 201 15.91 -13.06 -7.43
N SER A 202 16.30 -14.29 -7.07
CA SER A 202 16.00 -15.46 -7.86
C SER A 202 14.50 -15.71 -7.83
N LEU A 203 13.80 -15.23 -8.85
CA LEU A 203 12.36 -15.42 -8.98
C LEU A 203 12.06 -16.90 -9.27
N ASP A 204 11.60 -17.62 -8.25
CA ASP A 204 11.01 -18.93 -8.45
C ASP A 204 9.68 -18.83 -9.23
N ASN A 205 9.21 -19.97 -9.72
CA ASN A 205 7.97 -20.02 -10.51
C ASN A 205 6.76 -19.49 -9.74
N ALA A 206 6.71 -19.67 -8.43
CA ALA A 206 5.63 -19.23 -7.58
C ALA A 206 5.60 -17.70 -7.47
N THR A 207 6.75 -17.09 -7.22
CA THR A 207 6.91 -15.64 -7.19
C THR A 207 6.57 -15.02 -8.54
N ILE A 208 7.04 -15.61 -9.66
CA ILE A 208 6.68 -15.14 -11.01
C ILE A 208 5.17 -15.20 -11.24
N CYS A 209 4.50 -16.29 -10.83
CA CYS A 209 3.04 -16.42 -10.95
C CYS A 209 2.30 -15.37 -10.10
N LEU A 210 2.74 -15.12 -8.87
CA LEU A 210 2.18 -14.08 -8.02
C LEU A 210 2.30 -12.69 -8.67
N LEU A 211 3.48 -12.36 -9.19
CA LEU A 211 3.74 -11.09 -9.87
C LEU A 211 2.85 -10.86 -11.10
N LYS A 212 2.52 -11.91 -11.84
CA LYS A 212 1.61 -11.84 -13.00
C LYS A 212 0.16 -11.58 -12.59
N GLN A 213 -0.24 -11.96 -11.38
CA GLN A 213 -1.62 -11.76 -10.90
C GLN A 213 -1.83 -10.40 -10.21
N ILE A 214 -0.76 -9.76 -9.75
CA ILE A 214 -0.81 -8.42 -9.17
C ILE A 214 -0.86 -7.34 -10.26
N LYS A 215 -0.40 -7.64 -11.48
CA LYS A 215 -0.50 -6.75 -12.66
C LYS A 215 -1.91 -6.79 -13.25
#